data_d031288ccd8cb888992d893712695004
#
_entry.id   d031288ccd8cb888992d893712695004
#
_cell.length_a   1.000
_cell.length_b   1.000
_cell.length_c   1.000
_cell.angle_alpha   90.00
_cell.angle_beta   90.00
_cell.angle_gamma   90.00
#
_symmetry.space_group_name_H-M   'P 1'
#
loop_
_entity.id
_entity.type
_entity.pdbx_description
1 polymer ?
#
loop_
_entity_poly.entity_id
_entity_poly.type
_entity_poly.pdbx_seq_one_letter_code
_entity_poly.pdbx_strand_id
1 'polypeptide(L)'
;MNFELSRRTTFLVAIVLLSIYIGLTIGELSINEEGQWADYTILKEGLKIWPSGESENVYVQEQNDRYVRMFLLSASQNILQNIKILPFVASVLLVIVTYFITFQISKKRFAGIISMGVLLQSYTFLEYDTIAVYENFWVLFYILSLYTVYKKWYISPISYLLSFFTKAFTAFFFPLSMFFIYRANIPKRQKIIIAISYGVILVGSVVIVIVGDTVYPHVLHIDFSKFWIGFTAWSSQMRFDFLILLSILPLAVGLFFTSRRGIKEADAILVLILGSLVTGPVLASITDFYFILPYRYVPLIVFFSMGVGVFLSRNVSSRLSTQSNKQ
;
A
#
# COMPACT_ATOMS: atom_id res chain seq x y z
N MET A 1 -0.02 8.83 28.36
CA MET A 1 -1.15 9.76 28.21
C MET A 1 -2.35 8.97 27.73
N ASN A 2 -3.47 8.92 28.47
CA ASN A 2 -4.73 8.31 27.99
C ASN A 2 -5.50 9.31 27.14
N PHE A 3 -4.84 9.80 26.08
CA PHE A 3 -5.48 10.75 25.18
C PHE A 3 -6.33 9.98 24.16
N GLU A 4 -7.62 10.25 24.15
CA GLU A 4 -8.57 9.70 23.19
C GLU A 4 -9.47 10.84 22.69
N LEU A 5 -9.63 10.90 21.39
CA LEU A 5 -10.50 11.90 20.76
C LEU A 5 -11.98 11.47 20.83
N SER A 6 -12.87 12.41 21.09
CA SER A 6 -14.30 12.17 20.95
C SER A 6 -14.65 11.80 19.50
N ARG A 7 -15.75 11.08 19.29
CA ARG A 7 -16.19 10.74 17.92
C ARG A 7 -16.42 11.98 17.06
N ARG A 8 -17.01 13.03 17.64
CA ARG A 8 -17.29 14.29 16.93
C ARG A 8 -15.99 15.01 16.55
N THR A 9 -15.07 15.16 17.50
CA THR A 9 -13.77 15.79 17.26
C THR A 9 -12.97 15.04 16.20
N THR A 10 -12.94 13.70 16.27
CA THR A 10 -12.27 12.86 15.28
C THR A 10 -12.81 13.09 13.86
N PHE A 11 -14.15 13.09 13.74
CA PHE A 11 -14.81 13.32 12.45
C PHE A 11 -14.49 14.69 11.88
N LEU A 12 -14.56 15.74 12.71
CA LEU A 12 -14.21 17.11 12.29
C LEU A 12 -12.76 17.23 11.85
N VAL A 13 -11.81 16.67 12.62
CA VAL A 13 -10.39 16.72 12.26
C VAL A 13 -10.13 15.92 10.97
N ALA A 14 -10.75 14.75 10.81
CA ALA A 14 -10.61 13.97 9.58
C ALA A 14 -11.15 14.72 8.35
N ILE A 15 -12.32 15.37 8.48
CA ILE A 15 -12.88 16.20 7.39
C ILE A 15 -11.94 17.35 7.07
N VAL A 16 -11.44 18.07 8.08
CA VAL A 16 -10.52 19.20 7.85
C VAL A 16 -9.25 18.73 7.11
N LEU A 17 -8.64 17.63 7.55
CA LEU A 17 -7.46 17.07 6.88
C LEU A 17 -7.75 16.68 5.41
N LEU A 18 -8.87 16.00 5.17
CA LEU A 18 -9.28 15.64 3.80
C LEU A 18 -9.62 16.86 2.96
N SER A 19 -10.29 17.87 3.51
CA SER A 19 -10.63 19.08 2.78
C SER A 19 -9.39 19.88 2.40
N ILE A 20 -8.39 19.98 3.28
CA ILE A 20 -7.11 20.61 2.97
C ILE A 20 -6.41 19.83 1.86
N TYR A 21 -6.32 18.51 2.00
CA TYR A 21 -5.70 17.63 1.01
C TYR A 21 -6.36 17.79 -0.36
N ILE A 22 -7.69 17.62 -0.44
CA ILE A 22 -8.45 17.77 -1.68
C ILE A 22 -8.27 19.18 -2.27
N GLY A 23 -8.35 20.23 -1.44
CA GLY A 23 -8.20 21.60 -1.89
C GLY A 23 -6.82 21.90 -2.47
N LEU A 24 -5.76 21.32 -1.94
CA LEU A 24 -4.40 21.49 -2.46
C LEU A 24 -4.16 20.71 -3.75
N THR A 25 -4.74 19.52 -3.88
CA THR A 25 -4.45 18.57 -4.97
C THR A 25 -5.41 18.71 -6.16
N ILE A 26 -6.63 19.21 -5.96
CA ILE A 26 -7.67 19.23 -7.01
C ILE A 26 -7.23 19.99 -8.29
N GLY A 27 -6.37 21.00 -8.15
CA GLY A 27 -5.81 21.75 -9.27
C GLY A 27 -4.94 20.89 -10.20
N GLU A 28 -4.33 19.83 -9.68
CA GLU A 28 -3.46 18.93 -10.44
C GLU A 28 -4.22 18.06 -11.43
N LEU A 29 -5.54 17.89 -11.23
CA LEU A 29 -6.40 17.14 -12.15
C LEU A 29 -6.45 17.78 -13.55
N SER A 30 -6.16 19.08 -13.66
CA SER A 30 -6.12 19.81 -14.93
C SER A 30 -4.76 19.74 -15.64
N ILE A 31 -3.70 19.29 -14.95
CA ILE A 31 -2.35 19.20 -15.53
C ILE A 31 -2.26 18.01 -16.46
N ASN A 32 -1.83 18.24 -17.71
CA ASN A 32 -1.61 17.15 -18.65
C ASN A 32 -0.34 16.37 -18.32
N GLU A 33 -0.43 15.04 -18.33
CA GLU A 33 0.71 14.13 -18.10
C GLU A 33 1.55 13.89 -19.37
N GLU A 34 1.06 14.31 -20.53
CA GLU A 34 1.72 14.11 -21.81
C GLU A 34 3.06 14.87 -21.85
N GLY A 35 4.15 14.12 -22.10
CA GLY A 35 5.51 14.66 -22.06
C GLY A 35 6.16 14.76 -20.68
N GLN A 36 5.42 14.57 -19.59
CA GLN A 36 5.99 14.52 -18.25
C GLN A 36 6.49 13.12 -17.88
N TRP A 37 5.76 12.09 -18.31
CA TRP A 37 6.05 10.70 -18.01
C TRP A 37 6.21 9.88 -19.29
N ALA A 38 7.37 9.23 -19.46
CA ALA A 38 7.64 8.41 -20.63
C ALA A 38 6.60 7.30 -20.84
N ASP A 39 6.10 6.71 -19.75
CA ASP A 39 5.11 5.63 -19.78
C ASP A 39 3.68 6.12 -20.13
N TYR A 40 3.43 7.43 -20.21
CA TYR A 40 2.10 7.97 -20.51
C TYR A 40 1.66 7.66 -21.95
N THR A 41 2.58 7.71 -22.90
CA THR A 41 2.31 7.35 -24.30
C THR A 41 1.89 5.89 -24.41
N ILE A 42 2.62 5.00 -23.74
CA ILE A 42 2.33 3.56 -23.67
C ILE A 42 0.94 3.32 -23.06
N LEU A 43 0.61 4.01 -21.96
CA LEU A 43 -0.70 3.94 -21.33
C LEU A 43 -1.81 4.39 -22.27
N LYS A 44 -1.61 5.53 -22.97
CA LYS A 44 -2.59 6.11 -23.91
C LYS A 44 -2.85 5.19 -25.10
N GLU A 45 -1.81 4.54 -25.62
CA GLU A 45 -1.92 3.52 -26.67
C GLU A 45 -2.70 2.30 -26.15
N GLY A 46 -2.36 1.78 -24.97
CA GLY A 46 -3.08 0.69 -24.34
C GLY A 46 -4.57 0.97 -24.17
N LEU A 47 -4.93 2.16 -23.66
CA LEU A 47 -6.33 2.56 -23.47
C LEU A 47 -7.14 2.62 -24.77
N LYS A 48 -6.50 2.96 -25.91
CA LYS A 48 -7.19 3.01 -27.21
C LYS A 48 -7.60 1.64 -27.73
N ILE A 49 -6.80 0.60 -27.45
CA ILE A 49 -7.05 -0.76 -27.95
C ILE A 49 -7.74 -1.66 -26.94
N TRP A 50 -7.74 -1.28 -25.65
CA TRP A 50 -8.39 -2.06 -24.59
C TRP A 50 -9.93 -2.04 -24.74
N PRO A 51 -10.69 -3.16 -24.49
CA PRO A 51 -10.21 -4.42 -23.88
C PRO A 51 -9.82 -5.52 -24.89
N SER A 52 -10.06 -5.35 -26.17
CA SER A 52 -10.02 -6.43 -27.17
C SER A 52 -8.83 -6.34 -28.14
N GLY A 53 -8.00 -5.30 -27.99
CA GLY A 53 -6.86 -5.08 -28.89
C GLY A 53 -5.60 -5.81 -28.44
N GLU A 54 -4.86 -6.33 -29.42
CA GLU A 54 -3.50 -6.83 -29.25
C GLU A 54 -2.52 -5.77 -29.76
N SER A 55 -1.34 -5.72 -29.16
CA SER A 55 -0.26 -4.83 -29.57
C SER A 55 1.01 -5.61 -29.79
N GLU A 56 1.72 -5.30 -30.87
CA GLU A 56 3.09 -5.80 -31.10
C GLU A 56 4.09 -5.18 -30.12
N ASN A 57 3.72 -4.06 -29.50
CA ASN A 57 4.52 -3.42 -28.46
C ASN A 57 4.30 -4.13 -27.13
N VAL A 58 5.31 -4.87 -26.67
CA VAL A 58 5.29 -5.66 -25.42
C VAL A 58 4.91 -4.81 -24.21
N TYR A 59 5.35 -3.56 -24.14
CA TYR A 59 5.02 -2.67 -23.01
C TYR A 59 3.56 -2.25 -23.01
N VAL A 60 2.95 -2.06 -24.19
CA VAL A 60 1.52 -1.78 -24.33
C VAL A 60 0.71 -3.00 -23.92
N GLN A 61 1.13 -4.18 -24.35
CA GLN A 61 0.50 -5.44 -23.98
C GLN A 61 0.56 -5.67 -22.46
N GLU A 62 1.71 -5.44 -21.83
CA GLU A 62 1.86 -5.51 -20.35
C GLU A 62 0.89 -4.57 -19.62
N GLN A 63 0.59 -3.38 -20.18
CA GLN A 63 -0.42 -2.51 -19.58
C GLN A 63 -1.82 -3.12 -19.69
N ASN A 64 -2.14 -3.70 -20.85
CA ASN A 64 -3.46 -4.30 -21.12
C ASN A 64 -3.74 -5.50 -20.22
N ASP A 65 -2.73 -6.27 -19.83
CA ASP A 65 -2.85 -7.41 -18.92
C ASP A 65 -3.19 -7.00 -17.47
N ARG A 66 -3.11 -5.71 -17.16
CA ARG A 66 -3.53 -5.14 -15.88
C ARG A 66 -5.02 -4.77 -15.90
N TYR A 67 -5.90 -5.77 -16.07
CA TYR A 67 -7.33 -5.60 -16.36
C TYR A 67 -8.05 -4.62 -15.45
N VAL A 68 -7.86 -4.73 -14.12
CA VAL A 68 -8.55 -3.85 -13.15
C VAL A 68 -8.08 -2.40 -13.31
N ARG A 69 -6.79 -2.19 -13.50
CA ARG A 69 -6.21 -0.87 -13.74
C ARG A 69 -6.78 -0.24 -15.01
N MET A 70 -6.71 -0.97 -16.13
CA MET A 70 -7.18 -0.49 -17.43
C MET A 70 -8.69 -0.21 -17.43
N PHE A 71 -9.48 -1.07 -16.77
CA PHE A 71 -10.91 -0.83 -16.58
C PHE A 71 -11.17 0.48 -15.83
N LEU A 72 -10.49 0.72 -14.70
CA LEU A 72 -10.69 1.93 -13.90
C LEU A 72 -10.22 3.19 -14.64
N LEU A 73 -9.08 3.15 -15.33
CA LEU A 73 -8.59 4.29 -16.11
C LEU A 73 -9.48 4.59 -17.32
N SER A 74 -9.95 3.55 -18.02
CA SER A 74 -10.92 3.69 -19.11
C SER A 74 -12.24 4.28 -18.62
N ALA A 75 -12.75 3.81 -17.47
CA ALA A 75 -13.94 4.40 -16.85
C ALA A 75 -13.73 5.87 -16.45
N SER A 76 -12.56 6.20 -15.88
CA SER A 76 -12.20 7.59 -15.56
C SER A 76 -12.18 8.47 -16.79
N GLN A 77 -11.57 8.01 -17.88
CA GLN A 77 -11.47 8.75 -19.14
C GLN A 77 -12.83 8.89 -19.84
N ASN A 78 -13.59 7.80 -19.97
CA ASN A 78 -14.78 7.77 -20.81
C ASN A 78 -16.04 8.28 -20.08
N ILE A 79 -16.16 8.05 -18.77
CA ILE A 79 -17.35 8.45 -17.99
C ILE A 79 -17.12 9.83 -17.34
N LEU A 80 -15.94 10.04 -16.73
CA LEU A 80 -15.63 11.27 -16.00
C LEU A 80 -14.88 12.30 -16.84
N GLN A 81 -14.56 11.99 -18.10
CA GLN A 81 -13.86 12.84 -19.05
C GLN A 81 -12.46 13.29 -18.57
N ASN A 82 -11.91 12.64 -17.57
CA ASN A 82 -10.58 12.93 -17.05
C ASN A 82 -9.96 11.65 -16.45
N ILE A 83 -8.85 11.20 -17.03
CA ILE A 83 -8.15 9.98 -16.64
C ILE A 83 -7.68 10.01 -15.17
N LYS A 84 -7.45 11.18 -14.60
CA LYS A 84 -6.87 11.39 -13.26
C LYS A 84 -7.89 11.33 -12.12
N ILE A 85 -9.20 11.40 -12.40
CA ILE A 85 -10.22 11.47 -11.34
C ILE A 85 -10.23 10.19 -10.49
N LEU A 86 -10.29 9.00 -11.10
CA LEU A 86 -10.31 7.76 -10.32
C LEU A 86 -8.98 7.48 -9.59
N PRO A 87 -7.79 7.73 -10.15
CA PRO A 87 -6.53 7.75 -9.39
C PRO A 87 -6.59 8.62 -8.14
N PHE A 88 -7.05 9.86 -8.29
CA PHE A 88 -7.23 10.78 -7.16
C PHE A 88 -8.22 10.26 -6.11
N VAL A 89 -9.39 9.78 -6.55
CA VAL A 89 -10.38 9.16 -5.65
C VAL A 89 -9.78 7.97 -4.90
N ALA A 90 -8.97 7.16 -5.57
CA ALA A 90 -8.29 6.03 -4.92
C ALA A 90 -7.31 6.50 -3.85
N SER A 91 -6.58 7.59 -4.08
CA SER A 91 -5.66 8.18 -3.10
C SER A 91 -6.41 8.77 -1.91
N VAL A 92 -7.53 9.45 -2.11
CA VAL A 92 -8.42 9.90 -1.02
C VAL A 92 -8.94 8.73 -0.19
N LEU A 93 -9.40 7.66 -0.86
CA LEU A 93 -9.87 6.45 -0.18
C LEU A 93 -8.73 5.74 0.57
N LEU A 94 -7.51 5.75 0.04
CA LEU A 94 -6.33 5.18 0.70
C LEU A 94 -6.04 5.90 2.03
N VAL A 95 -6.12 7.23 2.06
CA VAL A 95 -6.00 8.02 3.31
C VAL A 95 -7.07 7.59 4.32
N ILE A 96 -8.32 7.46 3.88
CA ILE A 96 -9.45 7.06 4.73
C ILE A 96 -9.28 5.62 5.25
N VAL A 97 -8.89 4.69 4.40
CA VAL A 97 -8.68 3.28 4.79
C VAL A 97 -7.49 3.15 5.75
N THR A 98 -6.44 3.96 5.57
CA THR A 98 -5.30 4.03 6.49
C THR A 98 -5.73 4.46 7.89
N TYR A 99 -6.64 5.42 8.01
CA TYR A 99 -7.28 5.75 9.29
C TYR A 99 -7.99 4.54 9.90
N PHE A 100 -8.85 3.90 9.12
CA PHE A 100 -9.69 2.82 9.65
C PHE A 100 -8.91 1.58 10.09
N ILE A 101 -7.89 1.18 9.32
CA ILE A 101 -7.05 0.03 9.71
C ILE A 101 -6.22 0.34 10.95
N THR A 102 -5.65 1.55 11.04
CA THR A 102 -4.90 2.00 12.22
C THR A 102 -5.77 2.07 13.46
N PHE A 103 -6.98 2.64 13.34
CA PHE A 103 -7.98 2.63 14.41
C PHE A 103 -8.37 1.21 14.82
N GLN A 104 -8.56 0.30 13.85
CA GLN A 104 -8.95 -1.07 14.14
C GLN A 104 -7.87 -1.84 14.93
N ILE A 105 -6.60 -1.60 14.64
CA ILE A 105 -5.46 -2.22 15.32
C ILE A 105 -5.24 -1.61 16.70
N SER A 106 -5.17 -0.28 16.79
CA SER A 106 -4.85 0.44 18.03
C SER A 106 -6.03 0.57 18.99
N LYS A 107 -7.27 0.42 18.49
CA LYS A 107 -8.53 0.74 19.18
C LYS A 107 -8.66 2.20 19.61
N LYS A 108 -7.83 3.10 19.08
CA LYS A 108 -7.81 4.52 19.41
C LYS A 108 -8.00 5.37 18.15
N ARG A 109 -9.00 6.28 18.18
CA ARG A 109 -9.30 7.21 17.07
C ARG A 109 -8.15 8.17 16.81
N PHE A 110 -7.51 8.63 17.87
CA PHE A 110 -6.31 9.47 17.79
C PHE A 110 -5.23 8.85 16.90
N ALA A 111 -4.97 7.53 17.04
CA ALA A 111 -3.98 6.84 16.23
C ALA A 111 -4.32 6.87 14.73
N GLY A 112 -5.60 6.71 14.39
CA GLY A 112 -6.06 6.84 13.00
C GLY A 112 -5.84 8.25 12.44
N ILE A 113 -6.14 9.30 13.20
CA ILE A 113 -5.87 10.68 12.77
C ILE A 113 -4.38 10.94 12.56
N ILE A 114 -3.53 10.45 13.46
CA ILE A 114 -2.08 10.57 13.29
C ILE A 114 -1.61 9.87 12.01
N SER A 115 -2.13 8.67 11.74
CA SER A 115 -1.74 7.95 10.51
C SER A 115 -2.16 8.71 9.24
N MET A 116 -3.35 9.33 9.22
CA MET A 116 -3.74 10.21 8.11
C MET A 116 -2.78 11.39 7.96
N GLY A 117 -2.49 12.10 9.04
CA GLY A 117 -1.60 13.26 9.02
C GLY A 117 -0.19 12.91 8.54
N VAL A 118 0.37 11.78 8.99
CA VAL A 118 1.69 11.30 8.57
C VAL A 118 1.70 10.92 7.09
N LEU A 119 0.64 10.26 6.61
CA LEU A 119 0.51 9.92 5.18
C LEU A 119 0.46 11.17 4.30
N LEU A 120 -0.33 12.17 4.71
CA LEU A 120 -0.48 13.44 3.98
C LEU A 120 0.76 14.37 4.07
N GLN A 121 1.77 14.04 4.88
CA GLN A 121 3.05 14.75 4.91
C GLN A 121 4.10 14.12 3.99
N SER A 122 3.82 12.96 3.40
CA SER A 122 4.76 12.30 2.51
C SER A 122 4.80 13.01 1.16
N TYR A 123 5.98 13.48 0.78
CA TYR A 123 6.22 14.05 -0.54
C TYR A 123 5.91 13.03 -1.65
N THR A 124 6.41 11.80 -1.51
CA THR A 124 6.17 10.75 -2.50
C THR A 124 4.70 10.40 -2.63
N PHE A 125 3.93 10.38 -1.54
CA PHE A 125 2.50 10.12 -1.63
C PHE A 125 1.78 11.24 -2.41
N LEU A 126 2.08 12.50 -2.09
CA LEU A 126 1.45 13.66 -2.74
C LEU A 126 1.87 13.81 -4.20
N GLU A 127 3.12 13.50 -4.56
CA GLU A 127 3.61 13.54 -5.93
C GLU A 127 2.87 12.58 -6.87
N TYR A 128 2.41 11.43 -6.34
CA TYR A 128 1.80 10.37 -7.16
C TYR A 128 0.30 10.16 -6.89
N ASP A 129 -0.36 11.03 -6.16
CA ASP A 129 -1.75 10.84 -5.73
C ASP A 129 -2.78 11.07 -6.84
N THR A 130 -2.45 11.89 -7.85
CA THR A 130 -3.32 12.18 -9.01
C THR A 130 -2.82 11.55 -10.32
N ILE A 131 -1.61 10.96 -10.35
CA ILE A 131 -0.98 10.52 -11.58
C ILE A 131 -1.61 9.23 -12.09
N ALA A 132 -2.10 9.24 -13.35
CA ALA A 132 -2.74 8.09 -13.96
C ALA A 132 -1.74 6.98 -14.33
N VAL A 133 -0.51 7.34 -14.70
CA VAL A 133 0.55 6.38 -15.05
C VAL A 133 1.02 5.56 -13.85
N TYR A 134 1.02 6.17 -12.66
CA TYR A 134 1.56 5.58 -11.44
C TYR A 134 0.54 5.54 -10.30
N GLU A 135 -0.70 5.28 -10.63
CA GLU A 135 -1.86 5.30 -9.76
C GLU A 135 -1.75 4.41 -8.51
N ASN A 136 -2.52 4.76 -7.48
CA ASN A 136 -2.52 4.07 -6.18
C ASN A 136 -3.60 2.99 -6.03
N PHE A 137 -4.26 2.52 -7.12
CA PHE A 137 -5.34 1.52 -7.04
C PHE A 137 -4.89 0.22 -6.35
N TRP A 138 -3.72 -0.31 -6.75
CA TRP A 138 -3.25 -1.56 -6.18
C TRP A 138 -2.93 -1.44 -4.68
N VAL A 139 -2.38 -0.30 -4.25
CA VAL A 139 -2.11 -0.02 -2.83
C VAL A 139 -3.42 0.08 -2.07
N LEU A 140 -4.41 0.81 -2.59
CA LEU A 140 -5.74 0.92 -2.00
C LEU A 140 -6.37 -0.46 -1.82
N PHE A 141 -6.45 -1.27 -2.87
CA PHE A 141 -7.04 -2.61 -2.78
C PHE A 141 -6.26 -3.52 -1.86
N TYR A 142 -4.93 -3.41 -1.83
CA TYR A 142 -4.11 -4.17 -0.91
C TYR A 142 -4.38 -3.79 0.56
N ILE A 143 -4.37 -2.51 0.91
CA ILE A 143 -4.67 -2.06 2.28
C ILE A 143 -6.13 -2.37 2.65
N LEU A 144 -7.05 -2.24 1.71
CA LEU A 144 -8.45 -2.63 1.91
C LEU A 144 -8.58 -4.14 2.19
N SER A 145 -7.76 -4.98 1.53
CA SER A 145 -7.72 -6.41 1.82
C SER A 145 -7.30 -6.70 3.26
N LEU A 146 -6.29 -6.00 3.78
CA LEU A 146 -5.86 -6.13 5.18
C LEU A 146 -6.89 -5.57 6.18
N TYR A 147 -7.55 -4.47 5.85
CA TYR A 147 -8.60 -3.90 6.70
C TYR A 147 -9.81 -4.82 6.82
N THR A 148 -10.26 -5.38 5.69
CA THR A 148 -11.45 -6.22 5.64
C THR A 148 -11.29 -7.56 6.35
N VAL A 149 -10.06 -8.02 6.61
CA VAL A 149 -9.76 -9.16 7.51
C VAL A 149 -10.51 -9.01 8.84
N TYR A 150 -10.59 -7.81 9.40
CA TYR A 150 -11.22 -7.55 10.70
C TYR A 150 -12.73 -7.34 10.63
N LYS A 151 -13.24 -6.83 9.52
CA LYS A 151 -14.65 -6.39 9.43
C LYS A 151 -15.52 -7.34 8.62
N LYS A 152 -15.10 -7.67 7.42
CA LYS A 152 -15.83 -8.51 6.48
C LYS A 152 -14.82 -9.43 5.80
N TRP A 153 -14.35 -10.42 6.54
CA TRP A 153 -13.25 -11.31 6.15
C TRP A 153 -13.42 -11.93 4.75
N TYR A 154 -14.65 -12.18 4.30
CA TYR A 154 -14.94 -12.72 2.97
C TYR A 154 -14.67 -11.73 1.81
N ILE A 155 -14.61 -10.41 2.10
CA ILE A 155 -14.22 -9.38 1.11
C ILE A 155 -12.70 -9.31 0.98
N SER A 156 -11.95 -9.74 1.99
CA SER A 156 -10.49 -9.65 2.00
C SER A 156 -9.83 -10.34 0.79
N PRO A 157 -10.16 -11.60 0.42
CA PRO A 157 -9.62 -12.22 -0.78
C PRO A 157 -10.00 -11.49 -2.08
N ILE A 158 -11.23 -10.95 -2.17
CA ILE A 158 -11.67 -10.20 -3.35
C ILE A 158 -10.82 -8.92 -3.51
N SER A 159 -10.61 -8.17 -2.43
CA SER A 159 -9.77 -6.98 -2.47
C SER A 159 -8.32 -7.32 -2.82
N TYR A 160 -7.79 -8.45 -2.31
CA TYR A 160 -6.45 -8.93 -2.66
C TYR A 160 -6.34 -9.29 -4.15
N LEU A 161 -7.35 -9.96 -4.68
CA LEU A 161 -7.46 -10.29 -6.12
C LEU A 161 -7.48 -9.02 -6.99
N LEU A 162 -8.28 -8.02 -6.61
CA LEU A 162 -8.32 -6.73 -7.31
C LEU A 162 -6.96 -6.04 -7.29
N SER A 163 -6.26 -6.06 -6.15
CA SER A 163 -4.90 -5.52 -6.05
C SER A 163 -3.94 -6.24 -7.00
N PHE A 164 -3.99 -7.57 -7.05
CA PHE A 164 -3.16 -8.38 -7.92
C PHE A 164 -3.39 -8.06 -9.41
N PHE A 165 -4.65 -8.03 -9.86
CA PHE A 165 -5.00 -7.69 -11.25
C PHE A 165 -4.82 -6.20 -11.59
N THR A 166 -4.61 -5.35 -10.60
CA THR A 166 -4.14 -3.98 -10.83
C THR A 166 -2.63 -3.98 -11.05
N LYS A 167 -1.89 -4.77 -10.25
CA LYS A 167 -0.43 -4.84 -10.33
C LYS A 167 0.09 -6.15 -9.74
N ALA A 168 0.69 -6.99 -10.57
CA ALA A 168 1.27 -8.27 -10.18
C ALA A 168 2.32 -8.17 -9.04
N PHE A 169 2.89 -6.98 -8.86
CA PHE A 169 3.78 -6.65 -7.74
C PHE A 169 3.16 -6.99 -6.36
N THR A 170 1.84 -7.00 -6.24
CA THR A 170 1.11 -7.43 -5.04
C THR A 170 1.49 -8.85 -4.60
N ALA A 171 1.92 -9.73 -5.53
CA ALA A 171 2.38 -11.08 -5.19
C ALA A 171 3.54 -11.10 -4.18
N PHE A 172 4.46 -10.14 -4.27
CA PHE A 172 5.60 -10.05 -3.35
C PHE A 172 5.20 -9.71 -1.92
N PHE A 173 4.02 -9.15 -1.74
CA PHE A 173 3.44 -8.88 -0.41
C PHE A 173 2.70 -10.10 0.18
N PHE A 174 2.61 -11.20 -0.54
CA PHE A 174 1.92 -12.41 -0.05
C PHE A 174 2.46 -12.92 1.29
N PRO A 175 3.78 -13.14 1.49
CA PRO A 175 4.31 -13.59 2.78
C PRO A 175 4.00 -12.60 3.93
N LEU A 176 4.04 -11.31 3.63
CA LEU A 176 3.73 -10.25 4.59
C LEU A 176 2.26 -10.26 4.99
N SER A 177 1.38 -10.49 4.00
CA SER A 177 -0.06 -10.64 4.22
C SER A 177 -0.37 -11.88 5.07
N MET A 178 0.33 -13.00 4.84
CA MET A 178 0.16 -14.22 5.65
C MET A 178 0.52 -13.97 7.10
N PHE A 179 1.64 -13.27 7.35
CA PHE A 179 2.02 -12.90 8.71
C PHE A 179 1.01 -11.95 9.36
N PHE A 180 0.51 -10.96 8.62
CA PHE A 180 -0.53 -10.04 9.10
C PHE A 180 -1.81 -10.81 9.49
N ILE A 181 -2.31 -11.71 8.63
CA ILE A 181 -3.50 -12.54 8.90
C ILE A 181 -3.27 -13.43 10.11
N TYR A 182 -2.08 -14.03 10.23
CA TYR A 182 -1.72 -14.85 11.38
C TYR A 182 -1.79 -14.04 12.69
N ARG A 183 -1.30 -12.79 12.69
CA ARG A 183 -1.30 -11.92 13.88
C ARG A 183 -2.64 -11.24 14.14
N ALA A 184 -3.51 -11.10 13.15
CA ALA A 184 -4.81 -10.47 13.30
C ALA A 184 -5.66 -11.15 14.39
N ASN A 185 -6.35 -10.32 15.20
CA ASN A 185 -7.23 -10.82 16.25
C ASN A 185 -8.62 -11.20 15.71
N ILE A 186 -8.67 -12.32 14.97
CA ILE A 186 -9.88 -12.93 14.39
C ILE A 186 -9.91 -14.44 14.66
N PRO A 187 -11.09 -15.10 14.51
CA PRO A 187 -11.22 -16.55 14.70
C PRO A 187 -10.28 -17.35 13.80
N LYS A 188 -9.69 -18.43 14.33
CA LYS A 188 -8.72 -19.28 13.62
C LYS A 188 -9.27 -19.80 12.28
N ARG A 189 -10.54 -20.19 12.23
CA ARG A 189 -11.20 -20.68 11.00
C ARG A 189 -11.15 -19.61 9.90
N GLN A 190 -11.44 -18.34 10.22
CA GLN A 190 -11.39 -17.26 9.26
C GLN A 190 -9.95 -17.02 8.75
N LYS A 191 -8.94 -17.05 9.63
CA LYS A 191 -7.52 -16.95 9.22
C LYS A 191 -7.16 -18.00 8.17
N ILE A 192 -7.54 -19.27 8.43
CA ILE A 192 -7.24 -20.39 7.53
C ILE A 192 -7.91 -20.17 6.17
N ILE A 193 -9.20 -19.81 6.16
CA ILE A 193 -9.94 -19.61 4.91
C ILE A 193 -9.32 -18.45 4.09
N ILE A 194 -9.03 -17.30 4.73
CA ILE A 194 -8.40 -16.17 4.06
C ILE A 194 -7.02 -16.57 3.51
N ALA A 195 -6.19 -17.25 4.31
CA ALA A 195 -4.85 -17.67 3.90
C ALA A 195 -4.89 -18.63 2.71
N ILE A 196 -5.79 -19.61 2.72
CA ILE A 196 -6.00 -20.53 1.60
C ILE A 196 -6.47 -19.74 0.36
N SER A 197 -7.45 -18.84 0.53
CA SER A 197 -7.94 -18.03 -0.59
C SER A 197 -6.85 -17.18 -1.24
N TYR A 198 -5.98 -16.56 -0.44
CA TYR A 198 -4.83 -15.80 -0.98
C TYR A 198 -3.84 -16.73 -1.69
N GLY A 199 -3.57 -17.93 -1.14
CA GLY A 199 -2.73 -18.93 -1.78
C GLY A 199 -3.30 -19.39 -3.13
N VAL A 200 -4.62 -19.64 -3.21
CA VAL A 200 -5.32 -20.01 -4.45
C VAL A 200 -5.23 -18.88 -5.49
N ILE A 201 -5.42 -17.62 -5.06
CA ILE A 201 -5.27 -16.46 -5.93
C ILE A 201 -3.86 -16.39 -6.49
N LEU A 202 -2.83 -16.53 -5.64
CA LEU A 202 -1.44 -16.47 -6.08
C LEU A 202 -1.13 -17.59 -7.08
N VAL A 203 -1.44 -18.84 -6.73
CA VAL A 203 -1.18 -20.00 -7.61
C VAL A 203 -1.98 -19.90 -8.91
N GLY A 204 -3.26 -19.55 -8.84
CA GLY A 204 -4.11 -19.39 -10.02
C GLY A 204 -3.57 -18.29 -10.95
N SER A 205 -3.09 -17.19 -10.39
CA SER A 205 -2.49 -16.10 -11.18
C SER A 205 -1.19 -16.52 -11.85
N VAL A 206 -0.33 -17.28 -11.16
CA VAL A 206 0.90 -17.83 -11.76
C VAL A 206 0.58 -18.81 -12.88
N VAL A 207 -0.44 -19.65 -12.69
CA VAL A 207 -0.88 -20.59 -13.75
C VAL A 207 -1.39 -19.83 -14.99
N ILE A 208 -2.21 -18.78 -14.80
CA ILE A 208 -2.72 -17.94 -15.91
C ILE A 208 -1.55 -17.32 -16.69
N VAL A 209 -0.54 -16.82 -15.98
CA VAL A 209 0.67 -16.25 -16.60
C VAL A 209 1.45 -17.28 -17.41
N ILE A 210 1.63 -18.50 -16.87
CA ILE A 210 2.41 -19.56 -17.54
C ILE A 210 1.65 -20.14 -18.75
N VAL A 211 0.33 -20.33 -18.61
CA VAL A 211 -0.50 -20.96 -19.67
C VAL A 211 -0.91 -19.95 -20.74
N GLY A 212 -1.04 -18.67 -20.37
CA GLY A 212 -1.52 -17.62 -21.25
C GLY A 212 -0.51 -17.05 -22.24
N ASP A 213 0.70 -17.62 -22.35
CA ASP A 213 1.80 -17.10 -23.19
C ASP A 213 2.04 -15.58 -23.02
N THR A 214 1.68 -15.04 -21.85
CA THR A 214 1.90 -13.63 -21.56
C THR A 214 3.39 -13.36 -21.55
N VAL A 215 3.84 -12.59 -22.54
CA VAL A 215 5.25 -12.24 -22.70
C VAL A 215 5.62 -11.26 -21.58
N TYR A 216 6.10 -11.79 -20.46
CA TYR A 216 6.75 -10.95 -19.46
C TYR A 216 8.14 -10.60 -19.98
N PRO A 217 8.46 -9.32 -20.19
CA PRO A 217 9.77 -8.89 -20.68
C PRO A 217 10.90 -9.15 -19.67
N HIS A 218 10.55 -9.58 -18.46
CA HIS A 218 11.50 -9.83 -17.39
C HIS A 218 11.68 -11.34 -17.18
N VAL A 219 12.72 -11.89 -17.79
CA VAL A 219 13.13 -13.28 -17.56
C VAL A 219 13.58 -13.43 -16.11
N LEU A 220 13.10 -14.47 -15.42
CA LEU A 220 13.59 -14.84 -14.11
C LEU A 220 15.09 -15.23 -14.24
N HIS A 221 15.94 -14.40 -13.67
CA HIS A 221 17.38 -14.64 -13.62
C HIS A 221 17.87 -14.42 -12.20
N ILE A 222 18.28 -15.50 -11.52
CA ILE A 222 18.72 -15.42 -10.12
C ILE A 222 20.19 -14.99 -10.10
N ASP A 223 20.43 -13.76 -9.66
CA ASP A 223 21.76 -13.20 -9.47
C ASP A 223 21.83 -12.41 -8.16
N PHE A 224 22.36 -13.03 -7.12
CA PHE A 224 22.47 -12.42 -5.80
C PHE A 224 23.42 -11.20 -5.74
N SER A 225 24.31 -11.02 -6.71
CA SER A 225 25.16 -9.84 -6.78
C SER A 225 24.34 -8.56 -6.98
N LYS A 226 23.18 -8.66 -7.65
CA LYS A 226 22.24 -7.57 -7.90
C LYS A 226 21.47 -7.13 -6.66
N PHE A 227 21.49 -7.92 -5.58
CA PHE A 227 20.84 -7.53 -4.30
C PHE A 227 21.36 -6.19 -3.80
N TRP A 228 22.66 -5.99 -3.78
CA TRP A 228 23.25 -4.75 -3.27
C TRP A 228 23.01 -3.55 -4.19
N ILE A 229 22.98 -3.78 -5.51
CA ILE A 229 22.59 -2.74 -6.47
C ILE A 229 21.11 -2.37 -6.27
N GLY A 230 20.24 -3.36 -6.16
CA GLY A 230 18.83 -3.16 -5.86
C GLY A 230 18.60 -2.47 -4.51
N PHE A 231 19.40 -2.80 -3.48
CA PHE A 231 19.34 -2.14 -2.19
C PHE A 231 19.75 -0.67 -2.27
N THR A 232 20.80 -0.35 -3.01
CA THR A 232 21.24 1.03 -3.23
C THR A 232 20.19 1.83 -4.02
N ALA A 233 19.68 1.27 -5.10
CA ALA A 233 18.63 1.89 -5.91
C ALA A 233 17.37 2.14 -5.08
N TRP A 234 16.94 1.15 -4.31
CA TRP A 234 15.78 1.22 -3.45
C TRP A 234 15.99 2.23 -2.30
N SER A 235 17.08 2.17 -1.56
CA SER A 235 17.33 3.07 -0.44
C SER A 235 17.52 4.53 -0.87
N SER A 236 18.06 4.78 -2.06
CA SER A 236 18.24 6.14 -2.58
C SER A 236 16.91 6.90 -2.74
N GLN A 237 15.80 6.19 -2.93
CA GLN A 237 14.49 6.80 -3.07
C GLN A 237 13.92 7.32 -1.74
N MET A 238 14.37 6.80 -0.60
CA MET A 238 13.94 7.30 0.71
C MET A 238 14.31 8.76 0.96
N ARG A 239 15.27 9.31 0.20
CA ARG A 239 15.64 10.74 0.27
C ARG A 239 14.47 11.69 0.01
N PHE A 240 13.45 11.25 -0.71
CA PHE A 240 12.27 12.06 -1.00
C PHE A 240 11.31 12.16 0.19
N ASP A 241 11.41 11.23 1.17
CA ASP A 241 10.60 11.23 2.38
C ASP A 241 11.48 11.27 3.65
N PHE A 242 11.98 12.45 3.95
CA PHE A 242 12.92 12.70 5.04
C PHE A 242 12.42 12.20 6.41
N LEU A 243 11.12 12.34 6.69
CA LEU A 243 10.51 11.84 7.91
C LEU A 243 10.66 10.32 8.04
N ILE A 244 10.46 9.58 6.94
CA ILE A 244 10.62 8.12 6.91
C ILE A 244 12.08 7.76 7.09
N LEU A 245 12.98 8.41 6.35
CA LEU A 245 14.42 8.15 6.42
C LEU A 245 14.95 8.26 7.85
N LEU A 246 14.58 9.31 8.58
CA LEU A 246 15.06 9.54 9.95
C LEU A 246 14.38 8.65 10.99
N SER A 247 13.10 8.31 10.78
CA SER A 247 12.27 7.73 11.84
C SER A 247 12.00 6.24 11.67
N ILE A 248 12.36 5.63 10.53
CA ILE A 248 12.03 4.23 10.26
C ILE A 248 12.67 3.25 11.26
N LEU A 249 13.93 3.45 11.62
CA LEU A 249 14.63 2.60 12.59
C LEU A 249 14.09 2.79 14.02
N PRO A 250 13.96 4.02 14.55
CA PRO A 250 13.31 4.25 15.84
C PRO A 250 11.88 3.70 15.88
N LEU A 251 11.12 3.83 14.81
CA LEU A 251 9.77 3.29 14.72
C LEU A 251 9.77 1.76 14.75
N ALA A 252 10.68 1.10 14.01
CA ALA A 252 10.79 -0.35 14.02
C ALA A 252 11.06 -0.89 15.44
N VAL A 253 12.01 -0.30 16.15
CA VAL A 253 12.30 -0.61 17.56
C VAL A 253 11.06 -0.33 18.43
N GLY A 254 10.41 0.80 18.22
CA GLY A 254 9.18 1.18 18.94
C GLY A 254 8.02 0.21 18.74
N LEU A 255 7.79 -0.27 17.52
CA LEU A 255 6.75 -1.24 17.20
C LEU A 255 7.05 -2.62 17.80
N PHE A 256 8.32 -3.06 17.79
CA PHE A 256 8.73 -4.29 18.47
C PHE A 256 8.35 -4.26 19.96
N PHE A 257 8.68 -3.19 20.66
CA PHE A 257 8.30 -3.05 22.07
C PHE A 257 6.78 -2.88 22.28
N THR A 258 6.08 -2.24 21.33
CA THR A 258 4.63 -2.06 21.38
C THR A 258 3.91 -3.40 21.27
N SER A 259 4.39 -4.29 20.39
CA SER A 259 3.86 -5.65 20.26
C SER A 259 4.02 -6.46 21.56
N ARG A 260 5.16 -6.35 22.24
CA ARG A 260 5.41 -7.02 23.52
C ARG A 260 4.59 -6.45 24.69
N ARG A 261 4.01 -5.27 24.54
CA ARG A 261 3.25 -4.55 25.57
C ARG A 261 1.74 -4.55 25.36
N GLY A 262 1.21 -5.41 24.50
CA GLY A 262 -0.23 -5.67 24.40
C GLY A 262 -0.87 -5.43 23.04
N ILE A 263 -0.28 -4.65 22.13
CA ILE A 263 -0.80 -4.50 20.76
C ILE A 263 -0.06 -5.52 19.87
N LYS A 264 -0.56 -6.75 19.86
CA LYS A 264 0.10 -7.86 19.16
C LYS A 264 0.29 -7.64 17.66
N GLU A 265 -0.62 -6.91 17.06
CA GLU A 265 -0.57 -6.59 15.62
C GLU A 265 0.51 -5.55 15.26
N ALA A 266 1.14 -4.91 16.24
CA ALA A 266 2.24 -3.98 15.97
C ALA A 266 3.45 -4.66 15.31
N ASP A 267 3.69 -5.95 15.59
CA ASP A 267 4.74 -6.71 14.90
C ASP A 267 4.36 -7.06 13.45
N ALA A 268 3.07 -7.19 13.14
CA ALA A 268 2.63 -7.35 11.77
C ALA A 268 2.91 -6.09 10.94
N ILE A 269 2.68 -4.90 11.51
CA ILE A 269 3.05 -3.64 10.85
C ILE A 269 4.57 -3.53 10.71
N LEU A 270 5.33 -3.91 11.73
CA LEU A 270 6.79 -3.97 11.67
C LEU A 270 7.27 -4.86 10.52
N VAL A 271 6.69 -6.05 10.37
CA VAL A 271 7.02 -6.97 9.27
C VAL A 271 6.62 -6.41 7.91
N LEU A 272 5.48 -5.72 7.80
CA LEU A 272 5.08 -5.01 6.58
C LEU A 272 6.12 -3.92 6.20
N ILE A 273 6.58 -3.13 7.16
CA ILE A 273 7.61 -2.10 6.94
C ILE A 273 8.93 -2.75 6.49
N LEU A 274 9.47 -3.69 7.28
CA LEU A 274 10.76 -4.32 7.00
C LEU A 274 10.72 -5.15 5.71
N GLY A 275 9.62 -5.88 5.47
CA GLY A 275 9.41 -6.65 4.26
C GLY A 275 9.35 -5.75 3.02
N SER A 276 8.69 -4.59 3.11
CA SER A 276 8.68 -3.61 2.01
C SER A 276 10.07 -3.06 1.71
N LEU A 277 10.91 -2.87 2.73
CA LEU A 277 12.30 -2.44 2.53
C LEU A 277 13.15 -3.48 1.79
N VAL A 278 12.86 -4.77 1.98
CA VAL A 278 13.62 -5.86 1.38
C VAL A 278 13.05 -6.26 0.00
N THR A 279 11.82 -5.88 -0.30
CA THR A 279 11.14 -6.26 -1.56
C THR A 279 11.92 -5.80 -2.80
N GLY A 280 12.42 -4.57 -2.84
CA GLY A 280 13.20 -4.05 -3.98
C GLY A 280 14.50 -4.81 -4.22
N PRO A 281 15.36 -4.97 -3.20
CA PRO A 281 16.58 -5.79 -3.30
C PRO A 281 16.35 -7.22 -3.73
N VAL A 282 15.32 -7.89 -3.17
CA VAL A 282 14.97 -9.26 -3.54
C VAL A 282 14.55 -9.34 -5.00
N LEU A 283 13.70 -8.41 -5.47
CA LEU A 283 13.29 -8.37 -6.86
C LEU A 283 14.47 -8.15 -7.81
N ALA A 284 15.39 -7.24 -7.48
CA ALA A 284 16.60 -7.05 -8.26
C ALA A 284 17.44 -8.32 -8.37
N SER A 285 17.41 -9.19 -7.34
CA SER A 285 18.15 -10.45 -7.32
C SER A 285 17.53 -11.56 -8.16
N ILE A 286 16.21 -11.50 -8.41
CA ILE A 286 15.48 -12.54 -9.15
C ILE A 286 15.00 -12.09 -10.52
N THR A 287 15.10 -10.81 -10.81
CA THR A 287 14.78 -10.19 -12.10
C THR A 287 15.81 -9.12 -12.39
N ASP A 288 16.05 -8.77 -13.65
CA ASP A 288 16.93 -7.63 -14.00
C ASP A 288 16.26 -6.27 -13.78
N PHE A 289 15.28 -6.23 -12.90
CA PHE A 289 14.44 -5.05 -12.70
C PHE A 289 14.82 -4.29 -11.43
N TYR A 290 15.31 -3.07 -11.62
CA TYR A 290 15.65 -2.17 -10.51
C TYR A 290 14.51 -1.19 -10.22
N PHE A 291 14.11 -1.10 -8.96
CA PHE A 291 13.10 -0.14 -8.54
C PHE A 291 13.74 1.23 -8.32
N ILE A 292 13.67 2.09 -9.31
CA ILE A 292 14.20 3.45 -9.28
C ILE A 292 13.11 4.53 -9.19
N LEU A 293 11.83 4.14 -9.31
CA LEU A 293 10.72 5.10 -9.32
C LEU A 293 10.06 5.19 -7.94
N PRO A 294 9.96 6.40 -7.36
CA PRO A 294 9.50 6.62 -5.99
C PRO A 294 8.07 6.13 -5.71
N TYR A 295 7.15 6.16 -6.67
CA TYR A 295 5.76 5.74 -6.46
C TYR A 295 5.61 4.30 -5.91
N ARG A 296 6.61 3.45 -6.10
CA ARG A 296 6.61 2.07 -5.58
C ARG A 296 6.82 2.01 -4.06
N TYR A 297 7.18 3.14 -3.45
CA TYR A 297 7.31 3.28 -2.00
C TYR A 297 6.00 3.59 -1.29
N VAL A 298 4.93 3.94 -2.01
CA VAL A 298 3.64 4.29 -1.39
C VAL A 298 3.17 3.24 -0.37
N PRO A 299 3.29 1.90 -0.60
CA PRO A 299 2.95 0.93 0.43
C PRO A 299 3.77 1.07 1.72
N LEU A 300 5.08 1.27 1.58
CA LEU A 300 5.97 1.50 2.74
C LEU A 300 5.54 2.74 3.52
N ILE A 301 5.19 3.82 2.81
CA ILE A 301 4.72 5.07 3.41
C ILE A 301 3.43 4.83 4.20
N VAL A 302 2.48 4.08 3.62
CA VAL A 302 1.22 3.72 4.30
C VAL A 302 1.50 2.87 5.55
N PHE A 303 2.36 1.86 5.46
CA PHE A 303 2.72 1.03 6.63
C PHE A 303 3.46 1.83 7.70
N PHE A 304 4.35 2.72 7.29
CA PHE A 304 5.03 3.64 8.19
C PHE A 304 4.02 4.53 8.92
N SER A 305 3.08 5.13 8.20
CA SER A 305 2.03 5.99 8.75
C SER A 305 1.15 5.24 9.77
N MET A 306 0.73 4.01 9.43
CA MET A 306 0.02 3.11 10.35
C MET A 306 0.88 2.81 11.58
N GLY A 307 2.17 2.54 11.37
CA GLY A 307 3.13 2.23 12.43
C GLY A 307 3.27 3.38 13.43
N VAL A 308 3.40 4.62 12.94
CA VAL A 308 3.46 5.83 13.80
C VAL A 308 2.18 5.95 14.62
N GLY A 309 1.00 5.81 14.00
CA GLY A 309 -0.28 5.87 14.69
C GLY A 309 -0.40 4.82 15.79
N VAL A 310 -0.05 3.56 15.50
CA VAL A 310 -0.09 2.46 16.48
C VAL A 310 0.94 2.66 17.58
N PHE A 311 2.16 3.07 17.26
CA PHE A 311 3.22 3.34 18.24
C PHE A 311 2.81 4.43 19.25
N LEU A 312 2.27 5.55 18.76
CA LEU A 312 1.85 6.66 19.63
C LEU A 312 0.58 6.35 20.43
N SER A 313 -0.20 5.35 20.02
CA SER A 313 -1.41 4.93 20.75
C SER A 313 -1.11 4.16 22.05
N ARG A 314 0.11 3.72 22.27
CA ARG A 314 0.48 2.88 23.41
C ARG A 314 0.29 3.61 24.75
N ASN A 315 -0.29 2.92 25.74
CA ASN A 315 -0.38 3.42 27.09
C ASN A 315 0.98 3.29 27.82
N VAL A 316 1.52 4.42 28.27
CA VAL A 316 2.74 4.43 29.10
C VAL A 316 2.45 4.09 30.57
N SER A 317 1.18 4.08 30.98
CA SER A 317 0.75 4.08 32.40
C SER A 317 0.73 2.74 33.12
N SER A 318 1.01 1.59 32.47
CA SER A 318 0.89 0.29 33.16
C SER A 318 2.09 -0.12 34.04
N ARG A 319 3.16 0.66 34.09
CA ARG A 319 4.34 0.33 34.92
C ARG A 319 4.36 0.96 36.30
N LEU A 320 3.65 2.06 36.53
CA LEU A 320 3.68 2.74 37.84
C LEU A 320 2.70 2.10 38.85
N SER A 321 1.61 1.47 38.38
CA SER A 321 0.65 0.84 39.28
C SER A 321 1.09 -0.54 39.83
N THR A 322 1.99 -1.23 39.15
CA THR A 322 2.48 -2.54 39.60
C THR A 322 3.61 -2.46 40.61
N GLN A 323 4.28 -1.32 40.74
CA GLN A 323 5.30 -1.10 41.78
C GLN A 323 4.72 -0.55 43.07
N SER A 324 3.58 0.14 43.01
CA SER A 324 2.91 0.68 44.22
C SER A 324 2.19 -0.40 45.06
N ASN A 325 1.86 -1.56 44.48
CA ASN A 325 1.22 -2.67 45.21
C ASN A 325 2.20 -3.72 45.74
N LYS A 326 3.50 -3.44 45.73
CA LYS A 326 4.54 -4.32 46.30
C LYS A 326 5.35 -3.67 47.41
N GLN A 327 4.86 -2.57 47.94
CA GLN A 327 5.29 -2.02 49.24
C GLN A 327 4.11 -2.12 50.20
#